data_8c1d52ea830aa8ba4bfa8d9dd2e150a5
#
_entry.id   8c1d52ea830aa8ba4bfa8d9dd2e150a5
#
_cell.length_a   1.000
_cell.length_b   1.000
_cell.length_c   1.000
_cell.angle_alpha   90.00
_cell.angle_beta   90.00
_cell.angle_gamma   90.00
#
_symmetry.space_group_name_H-M   'P 1'
#
loop_
_entity.id
_entity.type
_entity.pdbx_description
1 polymer ?
#
loop_
_entity_poly.entity_id
_entity_poly.type
_entity_poly.pdbx_seq_one_letter_code
_entity_poly.pdbx_strand_id
1 'polypeptide(L)'
;MGKRSNFERVEKDYYPTPLEAVHPLIPHILGYVKTFAEPCAGDGSLIRHIEYLTNNLFDIDYIRCNYACDIEPKDDGIHEKNIFNLLPKDIETSDVIITNPPWSRDILHRLIYHCTSIKPTWLLFDADWMHTKQSTHYRDMLKKIVSVGRVEWIKG
;
A
#
# COMPACT_ATOMS: atom_id res chain seq x y z
N MET A 1 13.28 -9.61 -21.45
CA MET A 1 12.24 -8.56 -21.36
C MET A 1 10.89 -9.22 -21.19
N GLY A 2 10.25 -9.05 -20.05
CA GLY A 2 8.90 -9.54 -19.82
C GLY A 2 7.92 -8.83 -20.75
N LYS A 3 7.06 -9.59 -21.44
CA LYS A 3 5.95 -9.02 -22.21
C LYS A 3 5.08 -8.21 -21.25
N ARG A 4 4.96 -6.90 -21.45
CA ARG A 4 3.89 -6.11 -20.83
C ARG A 4 2.57 -6.72 -21.26
N SER A 5 1.75 -7.14 -20.31
CA SER A 5 0.39 -7.56 -20.58
C SER A 5 -0.39 -6.39 -21.19
N ASN A 6 -0.99 -6.59 -22.36
CA ASN A 6 -1.89 -5.63 -23.01
C ASN A 6 -3.27 -5.68 -22.32
N PHE A 7 -3.35 -5.29 -21.04
CA PHE A 7 -4.64 -5.09 -20.39
C PHE A 7 -5.13 -3.66 -20.63
N GLU A 8 -6.40 -3.50 -20.93
CA GLU A 8 -7.08 -2.24 -20.77
C GLU A 8 -6.93 -1.81 -19.30
N ARG A 9 -6.32 -0.65 -19.04
CA ARG A 9 -6.17 -0.14 -17.68
C ARG A 9 -7.54 0.18 -17.11
N VAL A 10 -7.80 -0.28 -15.90
CA VAL A 10 -9.00 0.10 -15.16
C VAL A 10 -8.92 1.59 -14.84
N GLU A 11 -10.05 2.27 -14.95
CA GLU A 11 -10.17 3.70 -14.65
C GLU A 11 -9.61 3.98 -13.23
N LYS A 12 -8.78 5.03 -13.11
CA LYS A 12 -8.11 5.45 -11.87
C LYS A 12 -7.18 4.41 -11.23
N ASP A 13 -6.64 3.47 -12.02
CA ASP A 13 -5.73 2.42 -11.54
C ASP A 13 -6.31 1.62 -10.34
N TYR A 14 -7.63 1.43 -10.30
CA TYR A 14 -8.27 0.67 -9.24
C TYR A 14 -8.11 -0.83 -9.45
N TYR A 15 -7.28 -1.45 -8.62
CA TYR A 15 -7.10 -2.90 -8.55
C TYR A 15 -7.22 -3.36 -7.11
N PRO A 16 -8.25 -4.16 -6.75
CA PRO A 16 -8.32 -4.77 -5.43
C PRO A 16 -7.05 -5.55 -5.12
N THR A 17 -6.46 -5.33 -3.96
CA THR A 17 -5.21 -5.97 -3.58
C THR A 17 -5.44 -7.45 -3.32
N PRO A 18 -4.81 -8.39 -4.05
CA PRO A 18 -4.97 -9.82 -3.78
C PRO A 18 -4.21 -10.24 -2.52
N LEU A 19 -4.72 -11.30 -1.85
CA LEU A 19 -4.12 -11.83 -0.62
C LEU A 19 -2.66 -12.24 -0.81
N GLU A 20 -2.35 -12.82 -1.96
CA GLU A 20 -1.02 -13.30 -2.31
C GLU A 20 0.03 -12.17 -2.38
N ALA A 21 -0.41 -10.95 -2.68
CA ALA A 21 0.46 -9.78 -2.68
C ALA A 21 0.76 -9.24 -1.27
N VAL A 22 -0.10 -9.52 -0.31
CA VAL A 22 0.02 -9.06 1.09
C VAL A 22 0.80 -10.03 1.95
N HIS A 23 0.60 -11.33 1.75
CA HIS A 23 1.18 -12.39 2.57
C HIS A 23 2.70 -12.25 2.79
N PRO A 24 3.53 -11.96 1.77
CA PRO A 24 4.98 -11.82 1.95
C PRO A 24 5.40 -10.63 2.83
N LEU A 25 4.55 -9.63 3.00
CA LEU A 25 4.84 -8.47 3.86
C LEU A 25 4.81 -8.83 5.34
N ILE A 26 3.94 -9.74 5.76
CA ILE A 26 3.62 -9.98 7.17
C ILE A 26 4.85 -10.26 8.04
N PRO A 27 5.79 -11.15 7.68
CA PRO A 27 6.98 -11.39 8.50
C PRO A 27 7.85 -10.14 8.72
N HIS A 28 7.73 -9.13 7.85
CA HIS A 28 8.53 -7.92 7.89
C HIS A 28 7.94 -6.79 8.73
N ILE A 29 6.69 -6.91 9.15
CA ILE A 29 6.00 -5.91 9.98
C ILE A 29 5.63 -6.43 11.36
N LEU A 30 5.61 -7.76 11.56
CA LEU A 30 5.38 -8.35 12.87
C LEU A 30 6.40 -7.89 13.91
N GLY A 31 5.92 -7.65 15.13
CA GLY A 31 6.75 -7.29 16.28
C GLY A 31 6.99 -5.79 16.44
N TYR A 32 6.85 -4.97 15.40
CA TYR A 32 7.01 -3.51 15.51
C TYR A 32 5.83 -2.67 15.02
N VAL A 33 4.98 -3.22 14.16
CA VAL A 33 3.74 -2.56 13.71
C VAL A 33 2.57 -3.10 14.51
N LYS A 34 1.78 -2.22 15.11
CA LYS A 34 0.51 -2.54 15.77
C LYS A 34 -0.66 -1.91 15.03
N THR A 35 -0.46 -0.72 14.49
CA THR A 35 -1.47 0.04 13.77
C THR A 35 -0.91 0.62 12.48
N PHE A 36 -1.74 0.72 11.47
CA PHE A 36 -1.35 1.36 10.20
C PHE A 36 -2.47 2.22 9.62
N ALA A 37 -2.07 3.17 8.80
CA ALA A 37 -2.96 3.96 7.96
C ALA A 37 -2.90 3.46 6.51
N GLU A 38 -4.05 3.38 5.84
CA GLU A 38 -4.17 3.05 4.42
C GLU A 38 -4.80 4.23 3.67
N PRO A 39 -4.01 5.09 3.03
CA PRO A 39 -4.53 6.31 2.39
C PRO A 39 -5.00 6.13 0.94
N CYS A 40 -4.91 4.95 0.36
CA CYS A 40 -5.46 4.58 -0.95
C CYS A 40 -6.26 3.28 -0.82
N ALA A 41 -7.20 3.26 0.11
CA ALA A 41 -7.81 2.03 0.62
C ALA A 41 -8.77 1.34 -0.37
N GLY A 42 -9.30 2.07 -1.35
CA GLY A 42 -10.21 1.52 -2.36
C GLY A 42 -11.42 0.83 -1.76
N ASP A 43 -11.47 -0.49 -1.87
CA ASP A 43 -12.51 -1.35 -1.27
C ASP A 43 -12.12 -1.94 0.09
N GLY A 44 -10.95 -1.59 0.63
CA GLY A 44 -10.43 -2.13 1.89
C GLY A 44 -9.81 -3.53 1.80
N SER A 45 -9.57 -4.06 0.62
CA SER A 45 -8.99 -5.41 0.45
C SER A 45 -7.65 -5.58 1.15
N LEU A 46 -6.72 -4.62 1.00
CA LEU A 46 -5.43 -4.65 1.68
C LEU A 46 -5.61 -4.71 3.20
N ILE A 47 -6.50 -3.89 3.74
CA ILE A 47 -6.78 -3.83 5.18
C ILE A 47 -7.28 -5.19 5.67
N ARG A 48 -8.31 -5.73 5.03
CA ARG A 48 -8.88 -7.03 5.41
C ARG A 48 -7.86 -8.15 5.37
N HIS A 49 -6.97 -8.15 4.38
CA HIS A 49 -5.94 -9.19 4.25
C HIS A 49 -4.87 -9.08 5.34
N ILE A 50 -4.39 -7.89 5.68
CA ILE A 50 -3.44 -7.73 6.79
C ILE A 50 -4.07 -8.15 8.11
N GLU A 51 -5.27 -7.69 8.40
CA GLU A 51 -5.97 -8.02 9.63
C GLU A 51 -6.28 -9.53 9.72
N TYR A 52 -6.73 -10.15 8.63
CA TYR A 52 -6.98 -11.59 8.57
C TYR A 52 -5.69 -12.40 8.80
N LEU A 53 -4.60 -12.07 8.12
CA LEU A 53 -3.33 -12.79 8.22
C LEU A 53 -2.69 -12.66 9.60
N THR A 54 -2.90 -11.55 10.30
CA THR A 54 -2.30 -11.31 11.62
C THR A 54 -3.19 -11.74 12.77
N ASN A 55 -4.51 -11.74 12.61
CA ASN A 55 -5.46 -12.18 13.64
C ASN A 55 -5.32 -13.68 13.98
N ASN A 56 -4.86 -14.48 13.04
CA ASN A 56 -4.67 -15.93 13.22
C ASN A 56 -3.29 -16.32 13.77
N LEU A 57 -2.40 -15.35 13.97
CA LEU A 57 -1.05 -15.56 14.49
C LEU A 57 -0.99 -15.17 15.97
N PHE A 58 -1.64 -15.99 16.84
CA PHE A 58 -1.57 -15.80 18.31
C PHE A 58 -1.77 -14.35 18.80
N ASP A 59 -2.65 -14.10 19.72
CA ASP A 59 -3.16 -12.81 20.26
C ASP A 59 -2.17 -11.63 20.44
N ILE A 60 -0.88 -11.83 20.19
CA ILE A 60 0.18 -10.85 20.48
C ILE A 60 0.49 -9.92 19.30
N ASP A 61 0.20 -10.33 18.09
CA ASP A 61 0.69 -9.66 16.87
C ASP A 61 -0.41 -9.16 15.92
N TYR A 62 -1.63 -9.04 16.40
CA TYR A 62 -2.73 -8.50 15.62
C TYR A 62 -2.47 -7.06 15.19
N ILE A 63 -2.38 -6.85 13.88
CA ILE A 63 -2.15 -5.54 13.27
C ILE A 63 -3.47 -5.00 12.74
N ARG A 64 -3.83 -3.77 13.12
CA ARG A 64 -5.10 -3.13 12.76
C ARG A 64 -4.89 -1.86 11.94
N CYS A 65 -5.75 -1.66 10.96
CA CYS A 65 -5.91 -0.36 10.33
C CYS A 65 -6.69 0.57 11.27
N ASN A 66 -6.10 1.68 11.66
CA ASN A 66 -6.76 2.68 12.51
C ASN A 66 -7.12 3.98 11.76
N TYR A 67 -6.74 4.09 10.50
CA TYR A 67 -7.16 5.17 9.62
C TYR A 67 -7.16 4.70 8.17
N ALA A 68 -8.27 4.87 7.47
CA ALA A 68 -8.40 4.55 6.05
C ALA A 68 -9.07 5.68 5.29
N CYS A 69 -8.49 6.07 4.16
CA CYS A 69 -9.12 7.00 3.23
C CYS A 69 -8.85 6.60 1.77
N ASP A 70 -9.64 7.15 0.89
CA ASP A 70 -9.48 7.03 -0.56
C ASP A 70 -10.12 8.24 -1.24
N ILE A 71 -9.67 8.60 -2.42
CA ILE A 71 -10.28 9.68 -3.20
C ILE A 71 -11.68 9.29 -3.70
N GLU A 72 -11.91 7.99 -3.84
CA GLU A 72 -13.18 7.40 -4.28
C GLU A 72 -13.41 6.07 -3.54
N PRO A 73 -13.79 6.13 -2.25
CA PRO A 73 -13.94 4.94 -1.44
C PRO A 73 -15.04 4.02 -1.99
N LYS A 74 -14.78 2.71 -1.93
CA LYS A 74 -15.73 1.66 -2.33
C LYS A 74 -16.34 0.93 -1.12
N ASP A 75 -16.11 1.43 0.09
CA ASP A 75 -16.63 0.91 1.34
C ASP A 75 -16.97 2.07 2.28
N ASP A 76 -18.11 1.99 2.97
CA ASP A 76 -18.63 3.07 3.83
C ASP A 76 -17.74 3.35 5.05
N GLY A 77 -16.90 2.42 5.45
CA GLY A 77 -15.94 2.58 6.55
C GLY A 77 -14.66 3.36 6.17
N ILE A 78 -14.53 3.74 4.91
CA ILE A 78 -13.35 4.44 4.39
C ILE A 78 -13.69 5.92 4.15
N HIS A 79 -12.88 6.83 4.70
CA HIS A 79 -13.10 8.27 4.53
C HIS A 79 -12.84 8.71 3.09
N GLU A 80 -13.68 9.55 2.54
CA GLU A 80 -13.39 10.24 1.26
C GLU A 80 -12.38 11.35 1.51
N LYS A 81 -11.14 11.15 1.03
CA LYS A 81 -10.08 12.14 1.15
C LYS A 81 -8.98 11.89 0.10
N ASN A 82 -8.51 12.97 -0.52
CA ASN A 82 -7.31 12.91 -1.34
C ASN A 82 -6.09 12.71 -0.44
N ILE A 83 -5.22 11.75 -0.79
CA ILE A 83 -4.00 11.43 -0.03
C ILE A 83 -3.12 12.67 0.19
N PHE A 84 -3.06 13.60 -0.76
CA PHE A 84 -2.26 14.83 -0.63
C PHE A 84 -2.82 15.83 0.38
N ASN A 85 -4.05 15.61 0.87
CA ASN A 85 -4.65 16.35 1.96
C ASN A 85 -4.52 15.63 3.32
N LEU A 86 -3.90 14.45 3.34
CA LEU A 86 -3.57 13.74 4.58
C LEU A 86 -2.54 14.53 5.38
N LEU A 87 -2.85 14.79 6.64
CA LEU A 87 -2.00 15.54 7.57
C LEU A 87 -1.41 14.62 8.64
N PRO A 88 -0.25 14.95 9.23
CA PRO A 88 0.33 14.17 10.31
C PRO A 88 -0.63 13.89 11.47
N LYS A 89 -1.48 14.85 11.83
CA LYS A 89 -2.48 14.71 12.90
C LYS A 89 -3.57 13.66 12.60
N ASP A 90 -3.87 13.41 11.32
CA ASP A 90 -4.90 12.45 10.93
C ASP A 90 -4.49 11.01 11.29
N ILE A 91 -3.18 10.74 11.26
CA ILE A 91 -2.59 9.42 11.48
C ILE A 91 -1.55 9.43 12.61
N GLU A 92 -1.70 10.32 13.57
CA GLU A 92 -0.76 10.47 14.68
C GLU A 92 -0.54 9.16 15.44
N THR A 93 -1.60 8.39 15.64
CA THR A 93 -1.59 7.11 16.36
C THR A 93 -1.28 5.89 15.50
N SER A 94 -1.09 6.06 14.20
CA SER A 94 -0.64 4.98 13.31
C SER A 94 0.88 4.83 13.39
N ASP A 95 1.37 3.59 13.45
CA ASP A 95 2.82 3.33 13.47
C ASP A 95 3.44 3.58 12.08
N VAL A 96 2.74 3.16 11.05
CA VAL A 96 3.21 3.21 9.65
C VAL A 96 2.05 3.50 8.69
N ILE A 97 2.41 3.85 7.46
CA ILE A 97 1.52 3.80 6.31
C ILE A 97 1.79 2.50 5.55
N ILE A 98 0.73 1.78 5.17
CA ILE A 98 0.79 0.62 4.27
C ILE A 98 -0.25 0.84 3.18
N THR A 99 0.16 0.88 1.92
CA THR A 99 -0.77 1.20 0.83
C THR A 99 -0.38 0.54 -0.48
N ASN A 100 -1.40 0.20 -1.28
CA ASN A 100 -1.28 -0.12 -2.69
C ASN A 100 -1.71 1.13 -3.49
N PRO A 101 -0.76 2.03 -3.83
CA PRO A 101 -1.08 3.30 -4.45
C PRO A 101 -1.39 3.16 -5.93
N PRO A 102 -1.96 4.19 -6.58
CA PRO A 102 -1.98 4.28 -8.04
C PRO A 102 -0.56 4.20 -8.61
N TRP A 103 -0.37 3.41 -9.67
CA TRP A 103 0.96 3.17 -10.27
C TRP A 103 1.35 4.19 -11.35
N SER A 104 0.50 5.17 -11.62
CA SER A 104 0.82 6.31 -12.46
C SER A 104 1.99 7.08 -11.88
N ARG A 105 3.05 7.29 -12.67
CA ARG A 105 4.30 7.92 -12.21
C ARG A 105 4.09 9.32 -11.65
N ASP A 106 3.21 10.10 -12.23
CA ASP A 106 2.92 11.47 -11.78
C ASP A 106 2.35 11.49 -10.36
N ILE A 107 1.49 10.52 -10.04
CA ILE A 107 0.89 10.39 -8.71
C ILE A 107 1.87 9.70 -7.76
N LEU A 108 2.47 8.57 -8.17
CA LEU A 108 3.32 7.74 -7.33
C LEU A 108 4.50 8.51 -6.74
N HIS A 109 5.21 9.28 -7.55
CA HIS A 109 6.39 10.01 -7.08
C HIS A 109 6.04 11.09 -6.04
N ARG A 110 4.98 11.83 -6.26
CA ARG A 110 4.48 12.80 -5.28
C ARG A 110 3.99 12.13 -4.00
N LEU A 111 3.33 10.96 -4.15
CA LEU A 111 2.84 10.17 -3.03
C LEU A 111 3.97 9.63 -2.16
N ILE A 112 5.06 9.16 -2.75
CA ILE A 112 6.24 8.70 -2.01
C ILE A 112 6.75 9.82 -1.08
N TYR A 113 6.97 11.02 -1.60
CA TYR A 113 7.42 12.15 -0.79
C TYR A 113 6.40 12.51 0.30
N HIS A 114 5.14 12.59 -0.06
CA HIS A 114 4.08 12.98 0.89
C HIS A 114 3.98 11.98 2.05
N CYS A 115 3.84 10.70 1.77
CA CYS A 115 3.72 9.66 2.79
C CYS A 115 4.96 9.56 3.67
N THR A 116 6.15 9.51 3.08
CA THR A 116 7.40 9.36 3.82
C THR A 116 7.76 10.57 4.66
N SER A 117 7.23 11.75 4.34
CA SER A 117 7.35 12.95 5.19
C SER A 117 6.50 12.87 6.46
N ILE A 118 5.49 12.01 6.50
CA ILE A 118 4.56 11.86 7.63
C ILE A 118 4.93 10.67 8.50
N LYS A 119 5.11 9.49 7.89
CA LYS A 119 5.35 8.21 8.59
C LYS A 119 6.26 7.27 7.77
N PRO A 120 6.92 6.29 8.40
CA PRO A 120 7.50 5.16 7.68
C PRO A 120 6.42 4.51 6.81
N THR A 121 6.76 4.19 5.56
CA THR A 121 5.77 3.82 4.56
C THR A 121 6.15 2.54 3.83
N TRP A 122 5.20 1.61 3.74
CA TRP A 122 5.25 0.44 2.88
C TRP A 122 4.37 0.66 1.65
N LEU A 123 4.94 0.44 0.47
CA LEU A 123 4.24 0.61 -0.80
C LEU A 123 4.26 -0.70 -1.60
N LEU A 124 3.09 -1.09 -2.10
CA LEU A 124 2.96 -2.21 -3.02
C LEU A 124 2.84 -1.68 -4.45
N PHE A 125 3.83 -1.92 -5.28
CA PHE A 125 3.80 -1.52 -6.69
C PHE A 125 4.79 -2.30 -7.57
N ASP A 126 4.83 -1.93 -8.84
CA ASP A 126 5.60 -2.58 -9.89
C ASP A 126 7.11 -2.61 -9.59
N ALA A 127 7.71 -3.80 -9.62
CA ALA A 127 9.14 -4.00 -9.42
C ALA A 127 10.00 -3.32 -10.49
N ASP A 128 9.53 -3.19 -11.72
CA ASP A 128 10.27 -2.56 -12.82
C ASP A 128 10.58 -1.08 -12.54
N TRP A 129 9.83 -0.43 -11.67
CA TRP A 129 10.09 0.94 -11.26
C TRP A 129 11.51 1.14 -10.72
N MET A 130 12.05 0.18 -9.98
CA MET A 130 13.40 0.25 -9.40
C MET A 130 14.50 0.39 -10.45
N HIS A 131 14.25 -0.07 -11.67
CA HIS A 131 15.20 -0.03 -12.78
C HIS A 131 15.08 1.25 -13.63
N THR A 132 14.15 2.14 -13.30
CA THR A 132 13.98 3.40 -14.03
C THR A 132 14.97 4.46 -13.53
N LYS A 133 15.34 5.39 -14.41
CA LYS A 133 16.13 6.57 -14.02
C LYS A 133 15.41 7.43 -12.99
N GLN A 134 14.09 7.51 -13.06
CA GLN A 134 13.26 8.29 -12.16
C GLN A 134 13.32 7.80 -10.71
N SER A 135 13.52 6.49 -10.50
CA SER A 135 13.62 5.92 -9.15
C SER A 135 14.86 6.36 -8.38
N THR A 136 15.88 6.85 -9.07
CA THR A 136 17.18 7.22 -8.47
C THR A 136 17.02 8.18 -7.29
N HIS A 137 16.14 9.17 -7.42
CA HIS A 137 15.91 10.18 -6.38
C HIS A 137 15.24 9.63 -5.11
N TYR A 138 14.60 8.47 -5.20
CA TYR A 138 13.83 7.87 -4.11
C TYR A 138 14.57 6.72 -3.43
N ARG A 139 15.59 6.15 -4.09
CA ARG A 139 16.31 4.97 -3.61
C ARG A 139 17.02 5.19 -2.28
N ASP A 140 17.47 6.41 -2.00
CA ASP A 140 18.14 6.74 -0.73
C ASP A 140 17.20 6.65 0.48
N MET A 141 15.89 6.80 0.26
CA MET A 141 14.85 6.63 1.29
C MET A 141 14.46 5.17 1.49
N LEU A 142 14.82 4.30 0.55
CA LEU A 142 14.43 2.90 0.56
C LEU A 142 15.23 2.12 1.60
N LYS A 143 14.53 1.42 2.49
CA LYS A 143 15.15 0.60 3.54
C LYS A 143 15.06 -0.89 3.26
N LYS A 144 14.00 -1.35 2.61
CA LYS A 144 13.76 -2.77 2.38
C LYS A 144 12.88 -2.98 1.15
N ILE A 145 13.18 -4.04 0.41
CA ILE A 145 12.35 -4.55 -0.68
C ILE A 145 11.91 -5.97 -0.31
N VAL A 146 10.61 -6.23 -0.42
CA VAL A 146 10.02 -7.56 -0.26
C VAL A 146 9.44 -7.98 -1.60
N SER A 147 9.97 -9.06 -2.17
CA SER A 147 9.43 -9.62 -3.41
C SER A 147 8.13 -10.36 -3.11
N VAL A 148 7.06 -10.00 -3.80
CA VAL A 148 5.76 -10.71 -3.72
C VAL A 148 5.59 -11.75 -4.83
N GLY A 149 6.56 -11.85 -5.74
CA GLY A 149 6.48 -12.74 -6.89
C GLY A 149 5.52 -12.24 -7.96
N ARG A 150 5.13 -13.15 -8.85
CA ARG A 150 4.09 -12.86 -9.84
C ARG A 150 2.72 -13.07 -9.22
N VAL A 151 1.94 -12.02 -9.20
CA VAL A 151 0.58 -12.02 -8.65
C VAL A 151 -0.42 -11.77 -9.75
N GLU A 152 -1.50 -12.54 -9.78
CA GLU A 152 -2.61 -12.33 -10.69
C GLU A 152 -3.57 -11.29 -10.09
N TRP A 153 -3.58 -10.09 -10.68
CA TRP A 153 -4.39 -8.96 -10.20
C TRP A 153 -5.83 -9.00 -10.71
N ILE A 154 -6.04 -9.62 -11.86
CA ILE A 154 -7.35 -9.80 -12.47
C ILE A 154 -7.52 -11.30 -12.70
N LYS A 155 -8.44 -11.91 -11.97
CA LYS A 155 -8.83 -13.30 -12.25
C LYS A 155 -9.64 -13.31 -13.53
N GLY A 156 -9.01 -13.88 -14.57
CA GLY A 156 -9.64 -14.08 -15.88
C GLY A 156 -10.79 -15.07 -15.85
#